data_4edf3d04f4e932d5db0d703f4cb2003d
#
_entry.id   4edf3d04f4e932d5db0d703f4cb2003d
#
_cell.length_a   1.000
_cell.length_b   1.000
_cell.length_c   1.000
_cell.angle_alpha   90.00
_cell.angle_beta   90.00
_cell.angle_gamma   90.00
#
_symmetry.space_group_name_H-M   'P 1'
#
loop_
_entity.id
_entity.type
_entity.pdbx_description
1 polymer ?
#
loop_
_entity_poly.entity_id
_entity_poly.type
_entity_poly.pdbx_seq_one_letter_code
_entity_poly.pdbx_strand_id
1 'polypeptide(L)'
;MKNIFTLALLLVAVMAVSCSGMRKFDRVETTSVERYNIVYRDNKCGLYDIQADSLVTAIKYDALRYGRTASEGGYEFTIWVGEMENYEGMISIESTTNEPMEIMFPKRQSIDE
;
A
#
# COMPACT_ATOMS: atom_id res chain seq x y z
N MET A 1 20.48 -34.07 3.11
CA MET A 1 20.03 -33.25 2.07
C MET A 1 18.55 -33.03 2.09
N LYS A 2 17.77 -34.06 2.12
CA LYS A 2 16.33 -33.87 2.17
C LYS A 2 15.88 -33.03 3.38
N ASN A 3 16.57 -33.21 4.50
CA ASN A 3 16.18 -32.50 5.70
C ASN A 3 16.34 -31.01 5.56
N ILE A 4 17.33 -30.60 4.80
CA ILE A 4 17.57 -29.17 4.62
C ILE A 4 16.44 -28.55 3.78
N PHE A 5 16.00 -29.24 2.76
CA PHE A 5 14.89 -28.76 1.97
C PHE A 5 13.60 -28.71 2.77
N THR A 6 13.38 -29.71 3.58
CA THR A 6 12.18 -29.74 4.41
C THR A 6 12.18 -28.59 5.38
N LEU A 7 13.33 -28.29 5.96
CA LEU A 7 13.43 -27.18 6.88
C LEU A 7 13.17 -25.85 6.19
N ALA A 8 13.71 -25.67 5.00
CA ALA A 8 13.50 -24.43 4.27
C ALA A 8 12.03 -24.25 3.90
N LEU A 9 11.40 -25.33 3.50
CA LEU A 9 9.98 -25.27 3.18
C LEU A 9 9.14 -24.95 4.39
N LEU A 10 9.48 -25.51 5.52
CA LEU A 10 8.76 -25.22 6.75
C LEU A 10 8.90 -23.78 7.14
N LEU A 11 10.08 -23.21 6.99
CA LEU A 11 10.30 -21.83 7.32
C LEU A 11 9.44 -20.91 6.46
N VAL A 12 9.40 -21.19 5.18
CA VAL A 12 8.60 -20.40 4.26
C VAL A 12 7.12 -20.53 4.61
N ALA A 13 6.68 -21.72 4.93
CA ALA A 13 5.30 -21.93 5.30
C ALA A 13 4.92 -21.17 6.56
N VAL A 14 5.80 -21.14 7.54
CA VAL A 14 5.54 -20.42 8.76
C VAL A 14 5.44 -18.94 8.50
N MET A 15 6.33 -18.39 7.67
CA MET A 15 6.26 -16.99 7.32
C MET A 15 4.98 -16.67 6.56
N ALA A 16 4.58 -17.55 5.68
CA ALA A 16 3.35 -17.35 4.93
C ALA A 16 2.14 -17.37 5.85
N VAL A 17 2.15 -18.20 6.87
CA VAL A 17 1.04 -18.25 7.81
C VAL A 17 1.00 -16.99 8.66
N SER A 18 2.14 -16.51 9.13
CA SER A 18 2.15 -15.33 9.97
C SER A 18 1.79 -14.06 9.18
N CYS A 19 1.89 -14.10 7.84
CA CYS A 19 1.50 -12.98 7.02
C CYS A 19 0.33 -13.36 6.12
N SER A 20 -0.66 -14.02 6.69
CA SER A 20 -1.73 -14.62 5.90
C SER A 20 -2.49 -13.62 5.06
N GLY A 21 -2.71 -12.40 5.55
CA GLY A 21 -3.43 -11.40 4.77
C GLY A 21 -2.61 -10.87 3.62
N MET A 22 -1.29 -10.86 3.74
CA MET A 22 -0.42 -10.29 2.73
C MET A 22 0.10 -11.29 1.71
N ARG A 23 -0.03 -12.58 1.96
CA ARG A 23 0.48 -13.55 1.00
C ARG A 23 -0.36 -13.61 -0.27
N LYS A 24 -1.44 -12.86 -0.32
CA LYS A 24 -2.23 -12.74 -1.54
C LYS A 24 -1.57 -11.80 -2.54
N PHE A 25 -0.53 -11.13 -2.14
CA PHE A 25 0.08 -10.11 -2.97
C PHE A 25 1.40 -10.60 -3.54
N ASP A 26 1.75 -10.10 -4.71
CA ASP A 26 2.99 -10.49 -5.36
C ASP A 26 4.19 -9.91 -4.63
N ARG A 27 4.02 -8.73 -4.03
CA ARG A 27 5.11 -8.07 -3.33
C ARG A 27 4.53 -7.13 -2.29
N VAL A 28 5.23 -6.95 -1.19
CA VAL A 28 4.83 -6.04 -0.13
C VAL A 28 6.02 -5.13 0.17
N GLU A 29 5.75 -3.84 0.24
CA GLU A 29 6.77 -2.85 0.48
C GLU A 29 6.42 -2.05 1.74
N THR A 30 7.38 -1.92 2.65
CA THR A 30 7.15 -1.14 3.86
C THR A 30 7.23 0.35 3.54
N THR A 31 6.60 1.16 4.38
CA THR A 31 6.58 2.60 4.18
C THR A 31 7.11 3.30 5.43
N SER A 32 7.19 4.64 5.36
CA SER A 32 7.58 5.43 6.51
C SER A 32 6.55 5.37 7.64
N VAL A 33 5.33 4.97 7.33
CA VAL A 33 4.29 4.84 8.34
C VAL A 33 4.14 3.36 8.64
N GLU A 34 4.50 2.95 9.85
CA GLU A 34 4.52 1.53 10.19
C GLU A 34 3.20 0.82 9.99
N ARG A 35 2.12 1.53 10.14
CA ARG A 35 0.80 0.93 10.03
C ARG A 35 0.46 0.51 8.62
N TYR A 36 1.06 1.12 7.61
CA TYR A 36 0.66 0.90 6.23
C TYR A 36 1.79 0.31 5.39
N ASN A 37 1.44 -0.64 4.56
CA ASN A 37 2.35 -1.20 3.55
C ASN A 37 1.76 -0.94 2.18
N ILE A 38 2.63 -0.91 1.18
CA ILE A 38 2.19 -0.85 -0.20
C ILE A 38 2.25 -2.28 -0.73
N VAL A 39 1.15 -2.78 -1.24
CA VAL A 39 1.05 -4.16 -1.71
C VAL A 39 0.83 -4.17 -3.21
N TYR A 40 1.42 -5.15 -3.87
CA TYR A 40 1.42 -5.23 -5.33
C TYR A 40 0.76 -6.50 -5.82
N ARG A 41 0.02 -6.39 -6.90
CA ARG A 41 -0.59 -7.53 -7.58
C ARG A 41 -0.75 -7.16 -9.04
N ASP A 42 -0.23 -8.01 -9.94
CA ASP A 42 -0.36 -7.78 -11.39
C ASP A 42 0.17 -6.41 -11.80
N ASN A 43 1.30 -6.03 -11.24
CA ASN A 43 1.98 -4.77 -11.57
C ASN A 43 1.24 -3.52 -11.14
N LYS A 44 0.24 -3.66 -10.30
CA LYS A 44 -0.45 -2.52 -9.71
C LYS A 44 -0.30 -2.58 -8.21
N CYS A 45 -0.53 -1.47 -7.54
CA CYS A 45 -0.36 -1.44 -6.09
C CYS A 45 -1.52 -0.73 -5.41
N GLY A 46 -1.64 -1.02 -4.13
CA GLY A 46 -2.62 -0.40 -3.26
C GLY A 46 -2.06 -0.28 -1.87
N LEU A 47 -2.78 0.39 -1.00
CA LEU A 47 -2.35 0.61 0.36
C LEU A 47 -3.03 -0.40 1.28
N TYR A 48 -2.26 -1.01 2.15
CA TYR A 48 -2.73 -2.05 3.06
C TYR A 48 -2.49 -1.62 4.50
N ASP A 49 -3.50 -1.78 5.34
CA ASP A 49 -3.41 -1.44 6.76
C ASP A 49 -3.07 -2.71 7.53
N ILE A 50 -1.89 -2.76 8.12
CA ILE A 50 -1.42 -3.94 8.84
C ILE A 50 -2.26 -4.17 10.08
N GLN A 51 -2.64 -3.11 10.78
CA GLN A 51 -3.41 -3.25 12.01
C GLN A 51 -4.82 -3.78 11.75
N ALA A 52 -5.46 -3.30 10.71
CA ALA A 52 -6.78 -3.77 10.35
C ALA A 52 -6.75 -5.03 9.51
N ASP A 53 -5.56 -5.38 8.98
CA ASP A 53 -5.38 -6.53 8.11
C ASP A 53 -6.32 -6.46 6.91
N SER A 54 -6.37 -5.32 6.27
CA SER A 54 -7.24 -5.11 5.13
C SER A 54 -6.70 -4.02 4.21
N LEU A 55 -7.16 -4.05 2.97
CA LEU A 55 -6.80 -3.03 2.00
C LEU A 55 -7.50 -1.74 2.35
N VAL A 56 -6.77 -0.63 2.25
CA VAL A 56 -7.33 0.68 2.43
C VAL A 56 -7.75 1.24 1.08
N THR A 57 -6.94 1.05 0.06
CA THR A 57 -7.31 1.45 -1.30
C THR A 57 -7.33 0.21 -2.19
N ALA A 58 -8.02 0.32 -3.32
CA ALA A 58 -7.97 -0.74 -4.31
C ALA A 58 -6.56 -0.84 -4.89
N ILE A 59 -6.22 -1.99 -5.45
CA ILE A 59 -4.92 -2.20 -6.07
C ILE A 59 -5.05 -1.75 -7.51
N LYS A 60 -4.86 -0.45 -7.73
CA LYS A 60 -5.09 0.15 -9.04
C LYS A 60 -4.02 1.15 -9.46
N TYR A 61 -3.07 1.43 -8.58
CA TYR A 61 -2.07 2.45 -8.86
C TYR A 61 -0.83 1.84 -9.47
N ASP A 62 -0.18 2.59 -10.35
CA ASP A 62 1.12 2.17 -10.88
C ASP A 62 2.21 2.41 -9.86
N ALA A 63 2.04 3.43 -9.02
CA ALA A 63 2.99 3.74 -7.96
C ALA A 63 2.26 4.44 -6.82
N LEU A 64 2.73 4.19 -5.61
CA LEU A 64 2.22 4.87 -4.43
C LEU A 64 3.40 5.30 -3.59
N ARG A 65 3.31 6.47 -2.99
CA ARG A 65 4.34 6.93 -2.06
C ARG A 65 3.73 7.73 -0.95
N TYR A 66 4.40 7.75 0.18
CA TYR A 66 3.97 8.53 1.32
C TYR A 66 4.26 10.00 1.06
N GLY A 67 3.29 10.85 1.31
CA GLY A 67 3.47 12.28 1.19
C GLY A 67 3.81 12.92 2.53
N ARG A 68 2.83 12.98 3.42
CA ARG A 68 3.05 13.59 4.73
C ARG A 68 1.91 13.22 5.67
N THR A 69 2.10 13.53 6.94
CA THR A 69 1.06 13.37 7.96
C THR A 69 0.61 14.76 8.38
N ALA A 70 -0.67 14.92 8.51
CA ALA A 70 -1.26 16.21 8.91
C ALA A 70 -2.25 15.98 10.04
N SER A 71 -2.42 17.00 10.86
CA SER A 71 -3.39 16.93 11.96
C SER A 71 -4.29 18.14 11.87
N GLU A 72 -5.58 17.92 12.02
CA GLU A 72 -6.51 19.00 11.95
C GLU A 72 -7.73 18.68 12.80
N GLY A 73 -8.13 19.58 13.67
CA GLY A 73 -9.32 19.39 14.47
C GLY A 73 -9.29 18.18 15.37
N GLY A 74 -8.11 17.76 15.80
CA GLY A 74 -7.99 16.58 16.65
C GLY A 74 -7.91 15.28 15.88
N TYR A 75 -7.94 15.35 14.55
CA TYR A 75 -7.83 14.15 13.72
C TYR A 75 -6.47 14.11 13.02
N GLU A 76 -5.96 12.92 12.84
CA GLU A 76 -4.69 12.75 12.16
C GLU A 76 -4.94 12.11 10.81
N PHE A 77 -4.30 12.67 9.79
CA PHE A 77 -4.43 12.18 8.43
C PHE A 77 -3.06 11.80 7.89
N THR A 78 -2.98 10.71 7.16
CA THR A 78 -1.79 10.43 6.35
C THR A 78 -2.16 10.69 4.90
N ILE A 79 -1.27 11.36 4.20
CA ILE A 79 -1.51 11.76 2.82
C ILE A 79 -0.53 11.05 1.93
N TRP A 80 -1.03 10.38 0.93
CA TRP A 80 -0.27 9.55 0.01
C TRP A 80 -0.46 10.06 -1.40
N VAL A 81 0.50 9.79 -2.26
CA VAL A 81 0.41 10.16 -3.66
C VAL A 81 0.39 8.88 -4.48
N GLY A 82 -0.63 8.75 -5.31
CA GLY A 82 -0.76 7.60 -6.20
C GLY A 82 -0.67 8.04 -7.63
N GLU A 83 -0.02 7.23 -8.46
CA GLU A 83 0.11 7.52 -9.88
C GLU A 83 -0.55 6.46 -10.71
N MET A 84 -1.26 6.88 -11.72
CA MET A 84 -1.84 6.01 -12.72
C MET A 84 -1.40 6.54 -14.07
N GLU A 85 -1.66 5.79 -15.12
CA GLU A 85 -1.13 6.14 -16.42
C GLU A 85 -1.37 7.60 -16.81
N ASN A 86 -2.59 8.05 -16.70
CA ASN A 86 -2.95 9.42 -17.11
C ASN A 86 -3.34 10.31 -15.95
N TYR A 87 -3.21 9.85 -14.72
CA TYR A 87 -3.69 10.59 -13.56
C TYR A 87 -2.72 10.48 -12.42
N GLU A 88 -2.75 11.49 -11.58
CA GLU A 88 -2.01 11.47 -10.32
C GLU A 88 -3.02 11.76 -9.23
N GLY A 89 -3.02 11.00 -8.17
CA GLY A 89 -4.00 11.14 -7.12
C GLY A 89 -3.40 11.47 -5.78
N MET A 90 -4.18 12.15 -4.96
CA MET A 90 -3.84 12.37 -3.58
C MET A 90 -4.82 11.56 -2.75
N ILE A 91 -4.30 10.76 -1.83
CA ILE A 91 -5.11 9.89 -1.00
C ILE A 91 -4.92 10.31 0.43
N SER A 92 -6.01 10.75 1.06
CA SER A 92 -5.99 11.19 2.45
C SER A 92 -6.71 10.16 3.29
N ILE A 93 -6.06 9.65 4.32
CA ILE A 93 -6.63 8.62 5.17
C ILE A 93 -6.67 9.13 6.60
N GLU A 94 -7.86 9.22 7.16
CA GLU A 94 -8.03 9.62 8.54
C GLU A 94 -7.81 8.38 9.44
N SER A 95 -6.99 8.52 10.47
CA SER A 95 -6.52 7.37 11.25
C SER A 95 -7.63 6.61 11.96
N THR A 96 -8.68 7.30 12.37
CA THR A 96 -9.72 6.65 13.15
C THR A 96 -10.65 5.81 12.27
N THR A 97 -11.15 6.39 11.20
CA THR A 97 -12.08 5.68 10.32
C THR A 97 -11.36 4.85 9.29
N ASN A 98 -10.13 5.24 8.97
CA ASN A 98 -9.31 4.56 7.98
C ASN A 98 -9.96 4.55 6.60
N GLU A 99 -10.82 5.52 6.35
CA GLU A 99 -11.48 5.63 5.05
C GLU A 99 -10.65 6.54 4.15
N PRO A 100 -10.33 6.10 2.95
CA PRO A 100 -9.54 6.93 2.05
C PRO A 100 -10.40 7.93 1.31
N MET A 101 -9.88 9.13 1.18
CA MET A 101 -10.46 10.11 0.30
C MET A 101 -9.47 10.27 -0.84
N GLU A 102 -9.87 9.86 -2.04
CA GLU A 102 -9.00 9.86 -3.20
C GLU A 102 -9.42 10.94 -4.17
N ILE A 103 -8.49 11.81 -4.51
CA ILE A 103 -8.74 12.87 -5.46
C ILE A 103 -7.77 12.68 -6.61
N MET A 104 -8.28 12.51 -7.82
CA MET A 104 -7.45 12.25 -8.98
C MET A 104 -7.40 13.46 -9.88
N PHE A 105 -6.20 13.76 -10.36
CA PHE A 105 -5.97 14.88 -11.27
C PHE A 105 -5.34 14.34 -12.55
N PRO A 106 -5.73 14.84 -13.73
CA PRO A 106 -5.05 14.46 -14.95
C PRO A 106 -3.60 14.89 -14.88
N LYS A 107 -2.71 14.06 -15.38
CA LYS A 107 -1.30 14.43 -15.42
C LYS A 107 -1.12 15.56 -16.42
N ARG A 108 -0.26 16.54 -16.02
CA ARG A 108 0.02 17.63 -16.89
C ARG A 108 0.78 17.14 -18.07
N GLN A 109 0.33 17.42 -19.26
CA GLN A 109 1.06 17.03 -20.40
C GLN A 109 2.06 18.09 -20.70
N SER A 110 3.20 17.67 -21.20
CA SER A 110 4.19 18.55 -21.48
C SER A 110 3.87 19.18 -22.73
N ILE A 111 3.32 20.24 -22.78
CA ILE A 111 2.95 20.79 -23.86
C ILE A 111 3.84 21.59 -24.29
N ASP A 112 4.46 21.60 -24.87
CA ASP A 112 5.24 22.38 -25.21
C ASP A 112 4.91 23.15 -25.89
N GLU A 113 4.37 23.51 -26.04
CA GLU A 113 4.04 24.33 -26.64
C GLU A 113 4.64 25.11 -26.82
#